data_0447c6566f6e491d54362e896782f941
#
_entry.id   0447c6566f6e491d54362e896782f941
#
_cell.length_a   1.000
_cell.length_b   1.000
_cell.length_c   1.000
_cell.angle_alpha   90.00
_cell.angle_beta   90.00
_cell.angle_gamma   90.00
#
_symmetry.space_group_name_H-M   'P 1'
#
loop_
_entity.id
_entity.type
_entity.pdbx_description
1 polymer ?
#
loop_
_entity_poly.entity_id
_entity_poly.type
_entity_poly.pdbx_seq_one_letter_code
_entity_poly.pdbx_strand_id
1 'polypeptide(L)'
;MIDIFFIRHGATEGNLCRRYIGRTDEPLCEAGIAQVKALQKRGLSVDRLFVSPMLRTRQTADILFPKMHYTAVDGLIETDFGRFEGKSADKLSGDPAYQAWVDAMCLTPIPEGESVTDFKTRCCEAFAETIKNVPDGSRVGFVVHGGVIMAIMEAYARPKKDFYAYHIGNGECLQGVYDGETIQIK
;
A
#
# COMPACT_ATOMS: atom_id res chain seq x y z
N MET A 1 8.34 5.20 -21.02
CA MET A 1 7.19 4.55 -20.34
C MET A 1 7.70 3.43 -19.46
N ILE A 2 7.14 3.29 -18.26
CA ILE A 2 7.57 2.32 -17.24
C ILE A 2 6.39 1.42 -16.88
N ASP A 3 6.58 0.09 -16.95
CA ASP A 3 5.58 -0.86 -16.44
C ASP A 3 5.62 -0.88 -14.91
N ILE A 4 4.51 -0.60 -14.24
CA ILE A 4 4.42 -0.55 -12.78
C ILE A 4 3.53 -1.67 -12.26
N PHE A 5 3.98 -2.28 -11.17
CA PHE A 5 3.29 -3.33 -10.45
C PHE A 5 3.15 -2.89 -8.98
N PHE A 6 1.97 -2.43 -8.59
CA PHE A 6 1.64 -2.18 -7.19
C PHE A 6 1.13 -3.47 -6.55
N ILE A 7 1.86 -3.96 -5.57
CA ILE A 7 1.60 -5.21 -4.87
C ILE A 7 1.24 -4.88 -3.42
N ARG A 8 0.02 -5.22 -3.01
CA ARG A 8 -0.34 -5.15 -1.61
C ARG A 8 0.23 -6.35 -0.88
N HIS A 9 0.86 -6.13 0.29
CA HIS A 9 1.39 -7.21 1.11
C HIS A 9 0.34 -8.28 1.41
N GLY A 10 0.78 -9.51 1.70
CA GLY A 10 -0.08 -10.59 2.17
C GLY A 10 -0.74 -10.26 3.51
N ALA A 11 -1.82 -10.94 3.87
CA ALA A 11 -2.54 -10.67 5.10
C ALA A 11 -1.68 -10.90 6.35
N THR A 12 -1.93 -10.07 7.38
CA THR A 12 -1.47 -10.24 8.77
C THR A 12 -2.65 -10.69 9.63
N GLU A 13 -2.40 -11.10 10.89
CA GLU A 13 -3.47 -11.39 11.85
C GLU A 13 -4.38 -10.18 12.06
N GLY A 14 -3.80 -8.98 12.12
CA GLY A 14 -4.58 -7.74 12.21
C GLY A 14 -5.53 -7.54 11.03
N ASN A 15 -5.09 -7.87 9.81
CA ASN A 15 -5.96 -7.81 8.63
C ASN A 15 -7.11 -8.80 8.70
N LEU A 16 -6.85 -10.05 9.12
CA LEU A 16 -7.91 -11.06 9.28
C LEU A 16 -8.93 -10.64 10.34
N CYS A 17 -8.48 -9.99 11.41
CA CYS A 17 -9.31 -9.44 12.47
C CYS A 17 -9.93 -8.08 12.11
N ARG A 18 -9.77 -7.58 10.88
CA ARG A 18 -10.27 -6.28 10.40
C ARG A 18 -9.85 -5.10 11.29
N ARG A 19 -8.60 -5.14 11.79
CA ARG A 19 -8.02 -4.06 12.58
C ARG A 19 -7.37 -3.03 11.67
N TYR A 20 -7.34 -1.79 12.13
CA TYR A 20 -6.52 -0.73 11.53
C TYR A 20 -5.05 -1.01 11.86
N ILE A 21 -4.27 -1.40 10.88
CA ILE A 21 -2.85 -1.75 11.03
C ILE A 21 -2.02 -0.85 10.10
N GLY A 22 -1.46 0.17 10.66
CA GLY A 22 -0.58 1.11 9.99
C GLY A 22 0.85 0.96 10.43
N ARG A 23 1.17 1.50 11.60
CA ARG A 23 2.52 1.51 12.18
C ARG A 23 2.87 0.24 12.95
N THR A 24 1.90 -0.54 13.37
CA THR A 24 2.16 -1.84 14.00
C THR A 24 2.89 -2.75 13.02
N ASP A 25 4.05 -3.25 13.41
CA ASP A 25 4.93 -4.03 12.52
C ASP A 25 4.67 -5.54 12.66
N GLU A 26 3.51 -5.97 12.19
CA GLU A 26 3.08 -7.37 12.21
C GLU A 26 3.71 -8.19 11.09
N PRO A 27 4.04 -9.47 11.32
CA PRO A 27 4.42 -10.41 10.27
C PRO A 27 3.21 -10.85 9.43
N LEU A 28 3.49 -11.46 8.28
CA LEU A 28 2.48 -12.19 7.51
C LEU A 28 1.95 -13.36 8.34
N CYS A 29 0.64 -13.58 8.32
CA CYS A 29 0.02 -14.80 8.83
C CYS A 29 0.08 -15.93 7.77
N GLU A 30 -0.30 -17.15 8.13
CA GLU A 30 -0.29 -18.30 7.21
C GLU A 30 -1.14 -18.03 5.95
N ALA A 31 -2.32 -17.44 6.12
CA ALA A 31 -3.17 -17.06 5.00
C ALA A 31 -2.48 -16.03 4.09
N GLY A 32 -1.79 -15.04 4.67
CA GLY A 32 -1.02 -14.05 3.93
C GLY A 32 0.13 -14.66 3.14
N ILE A 33 0.86 -15.59 3.73
CA ILE A 33 1.92 -16.36 3.03
C ILE A 33 1.33 -17.14 1.86
N ALA A 34 0.18 -17.78 2.05
CA ALA A 34 -0.50 -18.54 0.99
C ALA A 34 -0.93 -17.61 -0.17
N GLN A 35 -1.50 -16.43 0.14
CA GLN A 35 -1.87 -15.42 -0.86
C GLN A 35 -0.66 -15.00 -1.70
N VAL A 36 0.45 -14.67 -1.05
CA VAL A 36 1.68 -14.22 -1.74
C VAL A 36 2.27 -15.33 -2.60
N LYS A 37 2.29 -16.59 -2.12
CA LYS A 37 2.73 -17.74 -2.92
C LYS A 37 1.83 -17.99 -4.14
N ALA A 38 0.52 -17.73 -4.01
CA ALA A 38 -0.39 -17.81 -5.15
C ALA A 38 -0.07 -16.73 -6.20
N LEU A 39 0.21 -15.49 -5.75
CA LEU A 39 0.65 -14.43 -6.65
C LEU A 39 2.00 -14.75 -7.31
N GLN A 40 2.95 -15.34 -6.57
CA GLN A 40 4.26 -15.74 -7.09
C GLN A 40 4.15 -16.70 -8.28
N LYS A 41 3.18 -17.64 -8.24
CA LYS A 41 2.94 -18.61 -9.34
C LYS A 41 2.51 -17.93 -10.65
N ARG A 42 2.06 -16.66 -10.61
CA ARG A 42 1.73 -15.89 -11.82
C ARG A 42 2.96 -15.42 -12.59
N GLY A 43 4.17 -15.63 -12.05
CA GLY A 43 5.42 -15.35 -12.74
C GLY A 43 5.70 -13.85 -12.94
N LEU A 44 5.34 -13.00 -11.97
CA LEU A 44 5.70 -11.59 -12.02
C LEU A 44 7.21 -11.44 -12.10
N SER A 45 7.66 -10.58 -12.99
CA SER A 45 9.08 -10.24 -13.15
C SER A 45 9.22 -8.73 -13.17
N VAL A 46 10.18 -8.22 -12.43
CA VAL A 46 10.50 -6.79 -12.34
C VAL A 46 12.02 -6.59 -12.41
N ASP A 47 12.44 -5.40 -12.87
CA ASP A 47 13.86 -5.03 -12.99
C ASP A 47 14.32 -4.26 -11.75
N ARG A 48 13.38 -3.57 -11.11
CA ARG A 48 13.59 -2.79 -9.89
C ARG A 48 12.45 -3.03 -8.90
N LEU A 49 12.81 -3.08 -7.63
CA LEU A 49 11.88 -3.36 -6.56
C LEU A 49 12.01 -2.34 -5.43
N PHE A 50 10.91 -1.67 -5.10
CA PHE A 50 10.79 -0.72 -4.01
C PHE A 50 9.81 -1.28 -2.98
N VAL A 51 10.15 -1.19 -1.71
CA VAL A 51 9.40 -1.87 -0.64
C VAL A 51 9.20 -0.92 0.52
N SER A 52 8.00 -0.88 1.08
CA SER A 52 7.80 -0.24 2.39
C SER A 52 8.66 -0.95 3.44
N PRO A 53 9.27 -0.26 4.41
CA PRO A 53 10.18 -0.89 5.38
C PRO A 53 9.49 -1.82 6.40
N MET A 54 8.15 -1.93 6.37
CA MET A 54 7.39 -2.77 7.30
C MET A 54 7.65 -4.26 7.09
N LEU A 55 7.63 -5.05 8.17
CA LEU A 55 7.95 -6.49 8.13
C LEU A 55 7.08 -7.25 7.11
N ARG A 56 5.77 -7.02 7.11
CA ARG A 56 4.81 -7.67 6.19
C ARG A 56 5.11 -7.41 4.71
N THR A 57 5.58 -6.22 4.35
CA THR A 57 5.96 -5.88 2.97
C THR A 57 7.29 -6.49 2.58
N ARG A 58 8.27 -6.51 3.49
CA ARG A 58 9.57 -7.17 3.27
C ARG A 58 9.39 -8.68 3.08
N GLN A 59 8.63 -9.34 3.96
CA GLN A 59 8.31 -10.76 3.82
C GLN A 59 7.58 -11.07 2.51
N THR A 60 6.66 -10.19 2.08
CA THR A 60 6.00 -10.31 0.79
C THR A 60 6.99 -10.23 -0.37
N ALA A 61 7.91 -9.27 -0.33
CA ALA A 61 8.95 -9.09 -1.34
C ALA A 61 9.90 -10.32 -1.41
N ASP A 62 10.33 -10.81 -0.26
CA ASP A 62 11.22 -11.97 -0.16
C ASP A 62 10.60 -13.26 -0.74
N ILE A 63 9.28 -13.44 -0.57
CA ILE A 63 8.55 -14.58 -1.14
C ILE A 63 8.38 -14.40 -2.65
N LEU A 64 7.96 -13.21 -3.12
CA LEU A 64 7.68 -12.97 -4.54
C LEU A 64 8.93 -12.95 -5.40
N PHE A 65 10.00 -12.35 -4.89
CA PHE A 65 11.22 -12.06 -5.63
C PHE A 65 12.45 -12.56 -4.86
N PRO A 66 12.56 -13.88 -4.60
CA PRO A 66 13.67 -14.43 -3.84
C PRO A 66 15.01 -14.07 -4.51
N LYS A 67 15.97 -13.58 -3.72
CA LYS A 67 17.31 -13.13 -4.16
C LYS A 67 17.34 -11.79 -4.91
N MET A 68 16.23 -11.11 -5.09
CA MET A 68 16.22 -9.76 -5.65
C MET A 68 16.51 -8.71 -4.57
N HIS A 69 17.45 -7.82 -4.84
CA HIS A 69 17.66 -6.66 -3.97
C HIS A 69 16.54 -5.65 -4.16
N TYR A 70 16.09 -5.05 -3.07
CA TYR A 70 15.10 -3.98 -3.10
C TYR A 70 15.58 -2.74 -2.35
N THR A 71 15.00 -1.61 -2.70
CA THR A 71 15.19 -0.36 -1.97
C THR A 71 14.02 -0.15 -1.02
N ALA A 72 14.31 -0.01 0.28
CA ALA A 72 13.30 0.37 1.26
C ALA A 72 12.98 1.87 1.13
N VAL A 73 11.69 2.22 1.16
CA VAL A 73 11.21 3.60 0.98
C VAL A 73 10.31 3.97 2.15
N ASP A 74 10.81 4.77 3.09
CA ASP A 74 10.10 5.15 4.32
C ASP A 74 8.80 5.91 4.04
N GLY A 75 8.80 6.75 3.00
CA GLY A 75 7.61 7.48 2.57
C GLY A 75 6.46 6.59 2.08
N LEU A 76 6.66 5.28 1.89
CA LEU A 76 5.64 4.31 1.49
C LEU A 76 5.10 3.45 2.65
N ILE A 77 5.33 3.84 3.91
CA ILE A 77 4.70 3.23 5.09
C ILE A 77 3.19 3.52 5.08
N GLU A 78 2.37 2.61 5.64
CA GLU A 78 0.91 2.78 5.75
C GLU A 78 0.54 3.97 6.66
N THR A 79 -0.71 4.41 6.60
CA THR A 79 -1.27 5.46 7.46
C THR A 79 -0.97 5.19 8.93
N ASP A 80 -0.58 6.24 9.67
CA ASP A 80 -0.55 6.19 11.12
C ASP A 80 -1.98 6.32 11.66
N PHE A 81 -2.53 5.21 12.14
CA PHE A 81 -3.89 5.20 12.68
C PHE A 81 -3.98 5.69 14.14
N GLY A 82 -2.86 6.16 14.73
CA GLY A 82 -2.86 6.78 16.05
C GLY A 82 -3.70 6.02 17.05
N ARG A 83 -4.70 6.68 17.65
CA ARG A 83 -5.58 6.09 18.67
C ARG A 83 -6.42 4.90 18.19
N PHE A 84 -6.59 4.73 16.88
CA PHE A 84 -7.35 3.63 16.28
C PHE A 84 -6.48 2.39 15.98
N GLU A 85 -5.17 2.52 16.05
CA GLU A 85 -4.21 1.46 15.74
C GLU A 85 -4.51 0.17 16.52
N GLY A 86 -4.49 -0.98 15.84
CA GLY A 86 -4.72 -2.30 16.41
C GLY A 86 -6.17 -2.62 16.78
N LYS A 87 -7.11 -1.72 16.56
CA LYS A 87 -8.54 -1.89 16.87
C LYS A 87 -9.37 -2.10 15.62
N SER A 88 -10.44 -2.87 15.73
CA SER A 88 -11.45 -3.02 14.68
C SER A 88 -12.55 -1.96 14.79
N ALA A 89 -13.33 -1.76 13.73
CA ALA A 89 -14.50 -0.88 13.76
C ALA A 89 -15.46 -1.24 14.91
N ASP A 90 -15.67 -2.55 15.16
CA ASP A 90 -16.54 -3.01 16.25
C ASP A 90 -16.02 -2.58 17.62
N LYS A 91 -14.69 -2.63 17.84
CA LYS A 91 -14.07 -2.18 19.11
C LYS A 91 -14.07 -0.65 19.26
N LEU A 92 -14.13 0.06 18.15
CA LEU A 92 -14.22 1.53 18.13
C LEU A 92 -15.68 2.02 18.10
N SER A 93 -16.64 1.12 18.00
CA SER A 93 -18.06 1.42 18.08
C SER A 93 -18.37 2.11 19.41
N GLY A 94 -18.97 3.30 19.35
CA GLY A 94 -19.25 4.14 20.52
C GLY A 94 -18.10 5.08 20.94
N ASP A 95 -16.94 5.05 20.29
CA ASP A 95 -15.92 6.10 20.44
C ASP A 95 -16.34 7.33 19.64
N PRO A 96 -16.61 8.48 20.29
CA PRO A 96 -17.09 9.67 19.57
C PRO A 96 -16.10 10.20 18.53
N ALA A 97 -14.80 10.05 18.77
CA ALA A 97 -13.78 10.49 17.81
C ALA A 97 -13.70 9.58 16.59
N TYR A 98 -13.91 8.28 16.78
CA TYR A 98 -14.01 7.34 15.68
C TYR A 98 -15.26 7.60 14.84
N GLN A 99 -16.41 7.82 15.49
CA GLN A 99 -17.66 8.14 14.80
C GLN A 99 -17.54 9.45 13.99
N ALA A 100 -16.97 10.49 14.58
CA ALA A 100 -16.73 11.76 13.88
C ALA A 100 -15.80 11.59 12.67
N TRP A 101 -14.78 10.73 12.77
CA TRP A 101 -13.88 10.42 11.67
C TRP A 101 -14.60 9.68 10.53
N VAL A 102 -15.43 8.69 10.87
CA VAL A 102 -16.24 7.95 9.89
C VAL A 102 -17.28 8.86 9.22
N ASP A 103 -17.99 9.69 9.99
CA ASP A 103 -19.00 10.62 9.48
C ASP A 103 -18.38 11.65 8.52
N ALA A 104 -17.12 12.01 8.75
CA ALA A 104 -16.34 12.86 7.84
C ALA A 104 -15.72 12.07 6.67
N MET A 105 -16.23 10.88 6.35
CA MET A 105 -15.71 10.02 5.27
C MET A 105 -14.20 9.71 5.42
N CYS A 106 -13.72 9.62 6.64
CA CYS A 106 -12.32 9.39 7.00
C CYS A 106 -11.36 10.51 6.49
N LEU A 107 -11.86 11.70 6.26
CA LEU A 107 -11.08 12.83 5.72
C LEU A 107 -10.50 13.76 6.80
N THR A 108 -10.95 13.65 8.05
CA THR A 108 -10.40 14.44 9.17
C THR A 108 -9.14 13.75 9.74
N PRO A 109 -8.28 14.51 10.45
CA PRO A 109 -7.11 13.93 11.11
C PRO A 109 -7.51 12.85 12.11
N ILE A 110 -6.74 11.76 12.14
CA ILE A 110 -6.89 10.70 13.13
C ILE A 110 -6.29 11.20 14.45
N PRO A 111 -6.98 11.09 15.61
CA PRO A 111 -6.39 11.46 16.88
C PRO A 111 -5.06 10.75 17.14
N GLU A 112 -4.01 11.50 17.46
CA GLU A 112 -2.64 10.99 17.67
C GLU A 112 -2.03 10.27 16.45
N GLY A 113 -2.63 10.44 15.28
CA GLY A 113 -2.22 9.81 14.04
C GLY A 113 -1.98 10.81 12.91
N GLU A 114 -1.98 10.31 11.70
CA GLU A 114 -1.70 11.08 10.48
C GLU A 114 -2.98 11.67 9.89
N SER A 115 -2.91 12.86 9.29
CA SER A 115 -4.00 13.37 8.47
C SER A 115 -4.01 12.68 7.10
N VAL A 116 -5.19 12.55 6.50
CA VAL A 116 -5.33 11.98 5.15
C VAL A 116 -4.54 12.79 4.13
N THR A 117 -4.51 14.11 4.28
CA THR A 117 -3.75 15.00 3.38
C THR A 117 -2.25 14.74 3.48
N ASP A 118 -1.70 14.69 4.71
CA ASP A 118 -0.28 14.43 4.93
C ASP A 118 0.12 13.04 4.43
N PHE A 119 -0.73 12.04 4.70
CA PHE A 119 -0.55 10.68 4.21
C PHE A 119 -0.46 10.64 2.67
N LYS A 120 -1.45 11.21 1.97
CA LYS A 120 -1.48 11.23 0.51
C LYS A 120 -0.30 11.99 -0.07
N THR A 121 0.04 13.15 0.50
CA THR A 121 1.18 13.96 0.07
C THR A 121 2.47 13.17 0.20
N ARG A 122 2.72 12.58 1.36
CA ARG A 122 3.92 11.75 1.62
C ARG A 122 4.05 10.58 0.65
N CYS A 123 2.95 9.86 0.39
CA CYS A 123 2.96 8.73 -0.53
C CYS A 123 3.26 9.16 -1.97
N CYS A 124 2.66 10.26 -2.43
CA CYS A 124 2.86 10.78 -3.78
C CYS A 124 4.28 11.34 -3.97
N GLU A 125 4.82 12.05 -3.00
CA GLU A 125 6.20 12.55 -3.02
C GLU A 125 7.20 11.40 -3.04
N ALA A 126 7.01 10.38 -2.19
CA ALA A 126 7.86 9.21 -2.15
C ALA A 126 7.82 8.42 -3.48
N PHE A 127 6.64 8.28 -4.09
CA PHE A 127 6.50 7.67 -5.41
C PHE A 127 7.24 8.48 -6.47
N ALA A 128 7.00 9.80 -6.55
CA ALA A 128 7.61 10.68 -7.55
C ALA A 128 9.14 10.66 -7.46
N GLU A 129 9.69 10.77 -6.26
CA GLU A 129 11.15 10.74 -6.06
C GLU A 129 11.75 9.37 -6.42
N THR A 130 11.04 8.29 -6.08
CA THR A 130 11.49 6.93 -6.36
C THR A 130 11.50 6.64 -7.86
N ILE A 131 10.46 7.06 -8.59
CA ILE A 131 10.32 6.74 -10.02
C ILE A 131 11.16 7.63 -10.92
N LYS A 132 11.55 8.81 -10.46
CA LYS A 132 12.26 9.85 -11.21
C LYS A 132 13.54 9.38 -11.92
N ASN A 133 14.28 8.48 -11.28
CA ASN A 133 15.57 7.97 -11.78
C ASN A 133 15.46 6.54 -12.34
N VAL A 134 14.26 6.08 -12.62
CA VAL A 134 14.05 4.77 -13.23
C VAL A 134 14.10 4.92 -14.77
N PRO A 135 14.95 4.13 -15.44
CA PRO A 135 15.04 4.19 -16.92
C PRO A 135 13.73 3.80 -17.59
N ASP A 136 13.44 4.44 -18.70
CA ASP A 136 12.35 4.04 -19.60
C ASP A 136 12.47 2.58 -20.03
N GLY A 137 11.33 1.93 -20.19
CA GLY A 137 11.25 0.51 -20.52
C GLY A 137 11.43 -0.44 -19.35
N SER A 138 11.72 0.08 -18.15
CA SER A 138 11.85 -0.73 -16.94
C SER A 138 10.51 -1.29 -16.47
N ARG A 139 10.57 -2.44 -15.79
CA ARG A 139 9.47 -3.05 -15.04
C ARG A 139 9.73 -2.84 -13.55
N VAL A 140 8.85 -2.11 -12.88
CA VAL A 140 9.05 -1.67 -11.49
C VAL A 140 7.98 -2.24 -10.58
N GLY A 141 8.41 -2.94 -9.53
CA GLY A 141 7.55 -3.43 -8.46
C GLY A 141 7.55 -2.49 -7.26
N PHE A 142 6.38 -2.22 -6.71
CA PHE A 142 6.17 -1.56 -5.41
C PHE A 142 5.43 -2.51 -4.48
N VAL A 143 6.10 -3.03 -3.46
CA VAL A 143 5.46 -3.86 -2.43
C VAL A 143 5.11 -2.98 -1.24
N VAL A 144 3.84 -2.67 -1.13
CA VAL A 144 3.32 -1.61 -0.24
C VAL A 144 1.99 -2.02 0.41
N HIS A 145 1.19 -1.04 0.81
CA HIS A 145 -0.04 -1.18 1.58
C HIS A 145 -1.25 -0.69 0.79
N GLY A 146 -2.45 -1.05 1.25
CA GLY A 146 -3.69 -0.68 0.58
C GLY A 146 -3.88 0.83 0.47
N GLY A 147 -3.69 1.56 1.56
CA GLY A 147 -3.81 3.03 1.58
C GLY A 147 -2.81 3.71 0.65
N VAL A 148 -1.56 3.23 0.62
CA VAL A 148 -0.50 3.76 -0.25
C VAL A 148 -0.86 3.60 -1.72
N ILE A 149 -1.36 2.42 -2.12
CA ILE A 149 -1.80 2.17 -3.50
C ILE A 149 -2.94 3.11 -3.88
N MET A 150 -3.95 3.22 -3.01
CA MET A 150 -5.09 4.10 -3.24
C MET A 150 -4.66 5.57 -3.37
N ALA A 151 -3.72 6.06 -2.53
CA ALA A 151 -3.22 7.43 -2.58
C ALA A 151 -2.50 7.75 -3.90
N ILE A 152 -1.58 6.88 -4.31
CA ILE A 152 -0.83 7.06 -5.55
C ILE A 152 -1.76 6.97 -6.76
N MET A 153 -2.66 5.98 -6.78
CA MET A 153 -3.57 5.79 -7.91
C MET A 153 -4.60 6.91 -8.04
N GLU A 154 -5.11 7.46 -6.94
CA GLU A 154 -6.00 8.64 -6.99
C GLU A 154 -5.32 9.86 -7.64
N ALA A 155 -4.03 10.05 -7.38
CA ALA A 155 -3.26 11.16 -7.95
C ALA A 155 -2.91 10.93 -9.42
N TYR A 156 -2.42 9.76 -9.76
CA TYR A 156 -1.76 9.49 -11.03
C TYR A 156 -2.62 8.72 -12.04
N ALA A 157 -3.61 7.90 -11.62
CA ALA A 157 -4.34 7.04 -12.55
C ALA A 157 -5.24 7.81 -13.53
N ARG A 158 -5.34 7.27 -14.74
CA ARG A 158 -6.29 7.71 -15.77
C ARG A 158 -7.03 6.51 -16.36
N PRO A 159 -8.37 6.56 -16.55
CA PRO A 159 -9.24 7.65 -16.11
C PRO A 159 -9.24 7.77 -14.57
N LYS A 160 -9.41 9.00 -14.07
CA LYS A 160 -9.43 9.27 -12.62
C LYS A 160 -10.69 8.65 -11.98
N LYS A 161 -10.50 8.04 -10.81
CA LYS A 161 -11.56 7.49 -9.96
C LYS A 161 -11.37 7.96 -8.52
N ASP A 162 -12.37 7.75 -7.68
CA ASP A 162 -12.28 8.04 -6.26
C ASP A 162 -11.28 7.12 -5.55
N PHE A 163 -10.71 7.61 -4.45
CA PHE A 163 -9.68 6.95 -3.65
C PHE A 163 -9.98 5.45 -3.41
N TYR A 164 -11.15 5.12 -2.89
CA TYR A 164 -11.51 3.74 -2.55
C TYR A 164 -11.75 2.82 -3.76
N ALA A 165 -11.92 3.38 -4.95
CA ALA A 165 -12.08 2.59 -6.18
C ALA A 165 -10.79 1.88 -6.62
N TYR A 166 -9.64 2.23 -6.01
CA TYR A 166 -8.36 1.59 -6.26
C TYR A 166 -7.97 0.56 -5.20
N HIS A 167 -8.91 0.20 -4.32
CA HIS A 167 -8.66 -0.83 -3.31
C HIS A 167 -8.42 -2.19 -3.96
N ILE A 168 -7.36 -2.87 -3.54
CA ILE A 168 -7.06 -4.26 -3.88
C ILE A 168 -6.91 -5.09 -2.62
N GLY A 169 -7.13 -6.41 -2.71
CA GLY A 169 -6.99 -7.35 -1.59
C GLY A 169 -5.54 -7.60 -1.19
N ASN A 170 -5.34 -8.18 0.00
CA ASN A 170 -4.02 -8.62 0.42
C ASN A 170 -3.46 -9.67 -0.54
N GLY A 171 -2.18 -9.56 -0.91
CA GLY A 171 -1.53 -10.47 -1.86
C GLY A 171 -1.98 -10.27 -3.32
N GLU A 172 -2.67 -9.19 -3.64
CA GLU A 172 -3.04 -8.82 -5.00
C GLU A 172 -2.07 -7.82 -5.62
N CYS A 173 -2.11 -7.73 -6.95
CA CYS A 173 -1.27 -6.86 -7.75
C CYS A 173 -2.13 -6.06 -8.74
N LEU A 174 -1.95 -4.73 -8.73
CA LEU A 174 -2.49 -3.82 -9.72
C LEU A 174 -1.37 -3.43 -10.69
N GLN A 175 -1.64 -3.53 -11.99
CA GLN A 175 -0.66 -3.24 -13.04
C GLN A 175 -1.05 -1.99 -13.81
N GLY A 176 -0.05 -1.23 -14.22
CA GLY A 176 -0.24 -0.06 -15.06
C GLY A 176 1.02 0.31 -15.83
N VAL A 177 0.88 1.32 -16.68
CA VAL A 177 2.00 1.94 -17.42
C VAL A 177 2.08 3.40 -17.00
N TYR A 178 3.24 3.81 -16.54
CA TYR A 178 3.55 5.20 -16.21
C TYR A 178 4.25 5.87 -17.39
N ASP A 179 3.72 7.00 -17.82
CA ASP A 179 4.22 7.76 -18.97
C ASP A 179 5.11 8.97 -18.62
N GLY A 180 5.35 9.18 -17.33
CA GLY A 180 6.06 10.34 -16.76
C GLY A 180 5.13 11.31 -16.01
N GLU A 181 3.83 11.24 -16.26
CA GLU A 181 2.82 12.10 -15.62
C GLU A 181 1.65 11.30 -15.06
N THR A 182 1.20 10.28 -15.77
CA THR A 182 0.00 9.50 -15.42
C THR A 182 0.24 7.99 -15.47
N ILE A 183 -0.66 7.24 -14.83
CA ILE A 183 -0.66 5.78 -14.82
C ILE A 183 -1.91 5.28 -15.54
N GLN A 184 -1.72 4.53 -16.64
CA GLN A 184 -2.79 3.82 -17.34
C GLN A 184 -2.89 2.40 -16.78
N ILE A 185 -4.04 2.04 -16.19
CA ILE A 185 -4.28 0.70 -15.63
C ILE A 185 -4.45 -0.31 -16.78
N LYS A 186 -3.83 -1.48 -16.65
CA LYS A 186 -3.97 -2.60 -17.58
C LYS A 186 -5.10 -3.55 -17.18
#